data_84c907955be5242157bdc366b4367248
#
_entry.id   84c907955be5242157bdc366b4367248
#
_cell.length_a   1.000
_cell.length_b   1.000
_cell.length_c   1.000
_cell.angle_alpha   90.00
_cell.angle_beta   90.00
_cell.angle_gamma   90.00
#
_symmetry.space_group_name_H-M   'P 1'
#
loop_
_entity.id
_entity.type
_entity.pdbx_description
1 polymer ?
#
loop_
_entity_poly.entity_id
_entity_poly.type
_entity_poly.pdbx_seq_one_letter_code
_entity_poly.pdbx_strand_id
1 'polypeptide(L)'
;MRVFGWLFCASGSVFALVSAAQNPAAATPSSIKDPKALLAAVAPVYDFTNPALKPWHFKASYQTYDQDGRAGELGTYEYWWASPSVFRSTWTRGSRTESEWHTADGRRVETSSGDALHLFETEFPKELLAPLPDAKDDDPKATWLKRDTIALGKAKAPCVEIIGKRFVEQRGAPFPYTEALDNVKPPTYCFDPQQPILILKSLTDGVTESYGNFVGIQKRDLPRSLVEAVNGRRILAVTVNAIGGLDPADPALTPPADAKAGAASTVDVTEHWMNGQRIEGDNPIYPDEAKESRLSGTVMIEAQIGKDGRIHDLQVISSPGPLLTASALKAVGKWEYKPYLLNGEPVDVRTTINVKYALRP
;
A
#
# COMPACT_ATOMS: atom_id res chain seq x y z
N MET A 1 -51.97 -77.11 15.22
CA MET A 1 -50.87 -76.19 15.66
C MET A 1 -50.48 -75.37 14.47
N ARG A 2 -50.66 -74.03 14.52
CA ARG A 2 -50.52 -73.06 13.45
C ARG A 2 -49.07 -72.57 13.45
N VAL A 3 -48.45 -72.57 12.27
CA VAL A 3 -47.17 -71.96 12.05
C VAL A 3 -47.36 -70.87 10.99
N PHE A 4 -47.13 -69.62 11.39
CA PHE A 4 -47.18 -68.42 10.54
C PHE A 4 -45.86 -68.26 9.81
N GLY A 5 -45.90 -68.18 8.47
CA GLY A 5 -44.79 -67.84 7.65
C GLY A 5 -44.77 -66.33 7.44
N TRP A 6 -43.58 -65.69 7.62
CA TRP A 6 -43.32 -64.29 7.30
C TRP A 6 -42.64 -64.22 5.94
N LEU A 7 -43.29 -63.52 5.01
CA LEU A 7 -42.67 -63.09 3.75
C LEU A 7 -41.75 -61.89 4.03
N PHE A 8 -40.50 -62.00 3.70
CA PHE A 8 -39.60 -60.86 3.60
C PHE A 8 -39.63 -60.30 2.17
N CYS A 9 -40.19 -59.07 1.99
CA CYS A 9 -40.01 -58.27 0.81
C CYS A 9 -38.64 -57.57 0.88
N ALA A 10 -37.72 -57.95 0.00
CA ALA A 10 -36.45 -57.25 -0.20
C ALA A 10 -36.67 -56.04 -1.10
N SER A 11 -36.77 -54.84 -0.53
CA SER A 11 -36.72 -53.59 -1.28
C SER A 11 -35.25 -53.24 -1.56
N GLY A 12 -34.81 -53.46 -2.76
CA GLY A 12 -33.50 -53.04 -3.25
C GLY A 12 -33.42 -51.53 -3.36
N SER A 13 -32.76 -50.87 -2.40
CA SER A 13 -32.40 -49.47 -2.48
C SER A 13 -31.18 -49.34 -3.42
N VAL A 14 -31.40 -48.82 -4.57
CA VAL A 14 -30.32 -48.39 -5.50
C VAL A 14 -29.71 -47.11 -4.88
N PHE A 15 -28.58 -47.27 -4.23
CA PHE A 15 -27.74 -46.10 -3.88
C PHE A 15 -27.15 -45.54 -5.17
N ALA A 16 -27.70 -44.44 -5.68
CA ALA A 16 -27.06 -43.61 -6.66
C ALA A 16 -25.85 -42.96 -6.00
N LEU A 17 -24.66 -43.44 -6.39
CA LEU A 17 -23.41 -42.74 -6.09
C LEU A 17 -23.44 -41.39 -6.83
N VAL A 18 -23.87 -40.35 -6.13
CA VAL A 18 -23.63 -38.96 -6.56
C VAL A 18 -22.13 -38.77 -6.50
N SER A 19 -21.46 -38.89 -7.61
CA SER A 19 -20.10 -38.44 -7.82
C SER A 19 -20.09 -36.96 -7.53
N ALA A 20 -19.60 -36.55 -6.35
CA ALA A 20 -19.26 -35.18 -6.07
C ALA A 20 -18.20 -34.79 -7.10
N ALA A 21 -18.60 -33.98 -8.08
CA ALA A 21 -17.65 -33.30 -8.95
C ALA A 21 -16.66 -32.58 -8.06
N GLN A 22 -15.45 -33.10 -7.96
CA GLN A 22 -14.34 -32.43 -7.33
C GLN A 22 -14.14 -31.13 -8.11
N ASN A 23 -14.53 -30.00 -7.54
CA ASN A 23 -14.07 -28.71 -8.04
C ASN A 23 -12.54 -28.81 -8.15
N PRO A 24 -11.96 -28.51 -9.31
CA PRO A 24 -10.50 -28.50 -9.41
C PRO A 24 -9.99 -27.58 -8.31
N ALA A 25 -9.09 -28.11 -7.47
CA ALA A 25 -8.48 -27.33 -6.40
C ALA A 25 -7.94 -26.05 -7.02
N ALA A 26 -8.35 -24.90 -6.49
CA ALA A 26 -7.89 -23.59 -6.99
C ALA A 26 -6.35 -23.59 -7.02
N ALA A 27 -5.77 -23.13 -8.14
CA ALA A 27 -4.32 -23.12 -8.30
C ALA A 27 -3.68 -22.30 -7.19
N THR A 28 -2.71 -22.87 -6.48
CA THR A 28 -1.97 -22.15 -5.45
C THR A 28 -1.02 -21.14 -6.07
N PRO A 29 -0.70 -20.01 -5.42
CA PRO A 29 0.24 -19.01 -5.94
C PRO A 29 1.58 -19.58 -6.39
N SER A 30 2.10 -20.59 -5.69
CA SER A 30 3.34 -21.28 -6.09
C SER A 30 3.23 -22.03 -7.41
N SER A 31 2.06 -22.52 -7.78
CA SER A 31 1.84 -23.28 -9.03
C SER A 31 1.70 -22.39 -10.26
N ILE A 32 1.36 -21.09 -10.07
CA ILE A 32 1.14 -20.13 -11.15
C ILE A 32 2.49 -19.57 -11.62
N LYS A 33 2.86 -19.83 -12.88
CA LYS A 33 4.13 -19.39 -13.46
C LYS A 33 4.07 -18.02 -14.12
N ASP A 34 2.93 -17.71 -14.75
CA ASP A 34 2.72 -16.40 -15.38
C ASP A 34 2.47 -15.33 -14.31
N PRO A 35 3.28 -14.23 -14.27
CA PRO A 35 3.14 -13.18 -13.28
C PRO A 35 1.79 -12.44 -13.38
N LYS A 36 1.27 -12.23 -14.58
CA LYS A 36 -0.03 -11.60 -14.80
C LYS A 36 -1.17 -12.46 -14.25
N ALA A 37 -1.11 -13.76 -14.51
CA ALA A 37 -2.08 -14.72 -13.98
C ALA A 37 -2.02 -14.79 -12.44
N LEU A 38 -0.82 -14.67 -11.86
CA LEU A 38 -0.66 -14.63 -10.40
C LEU A 38 -1.34 -13.39 -9.78
N LEU A 39 -1.11 -12.20 -10.32
CA LEU A 39 -1.78 -10.98 -9.87
C LEU A 39 -3.31 -11.09 -10.05
N ALA A 40 -3.78 -11.60 -11.18
CA ALA A 40 -5.20 -11.79 -11.43
C ALA A 40 -5.86 -12.79 -10.47
N ALA A 41 -5.13 -13.82 -10.02
CA ALA A 41 -5.62 -14.80 -9.05
C ALA A 41 -5.73 -14.21 -7.63
N VAL A 42 -4.87 -13.25 -7.30
CA VAL A 42 -4.82 -12.60 -5.97
C VAL A 42 -5.76 -11.38 -5.89
N ALA A 43 -5.95 -10.64 -6.97
CA ALA A 43 -6.73 -9.39 -6.97
C ALA A 43 -8.13 -9.48 -6.33
N PRO A 44 -8.94 -10.54 -6.53
CA PRO A 44 -10.27 -10.63 -5.94
C PRO A 44 -10.27 -10.65 -4.40
N VAL A 45 -9.16 -11.04 -3.78
CA VAL A 45 -9.02 -11.12 -2.31
C VAL A 45 -8.95 -9.71 -1.68
N TYR A 46 -8.50 -8.72 -2.47
CA TYR A 46 -8.34 -7.31 -2.05
C TYR A 46 -9.36 -6.35 -2.67
N ASP A 47 -10.42 -6.85 -3.27
CA ASP A 47 -11.47 -6.01 -3.87
C ASP A 47 -12.48 -5.51 -2.81
N PHE A 48 -11.98 -4.68 -1.87
CA PHE A 48 -12.79 -4.09 -0.79
C PHE A 48 -13.69 -2.94 -1.23
N THR A 49 -13.56 -2.47 -2.47
CA THR A 49 -14.41 -1.43 -3.06
C THR A 49 -15.55 -1.98 -3.92
N ASN A 50 -15.68 -3.30 -3.99
CA ASN A 50 -16.71 -3.97 -4.80
C ASN A 50 -18.12 -3.56 -4.35
N PRO A 51 -18.96 -3.00 -5.26
CA PRO A 51 -20.30 -2.54 -4.91
C PRO A 51 -21.27 -3.65 -4.45
N ALA A 52 -20.93 -4.91 -4.67
CA ALA A 52 -21.70 -6.06 -4.19
C ALA A 52 -21.45 -6.41 -2.73
N LEU A 53 -20.46 -5.79 -2.07
CA LEU A 53 -20.23 -5.96 -0.65
C LEU A 53 -21.36 -5.38 0.18
N LYS A 54 -21.72 -6.07 1.25
CA LYS A 54 -22.57 -5.49 2.31
C LYS A 54 -21.75 -4.46 3.09
N PRO A 55 -22.36 -3.42 3.64
CA PRO A 55 -21.67 -2.43 4.47
C PRO A 55 -20.84 -3.07 5.59
N TRP A 56 -19.67 -2.51 5.85
CA TRP A 56 -18.71 -3.04 6.81
C TRP A 56 -17.90 -1.92 7.44
N HIS A 57 -17.30 -2.21 8.59
CA HIS A 57 -16.51 -1.29 9.39
C HIS A 57 -15.30 -1.99 9.94
N PHE A 58 -14.16 -1.30 10.04
CA PHE A 58 -13.02 -1.78 10.82
C PHE A 58 -12.38 -0.66 11.64
N LYS A 59 -11.70 -1.08 12.69
CA LYS A 59 -10.91 -0.25 13.57
C LYS A 59 -9.50 -0.80 13.69
N ALA A 60 -8.52 0.09 13.55
CA ALA A 60 -7.11 -0.22 13.70
C ALA A 60 -6.46 0.71 14.71
N SER A 61 -5.39 0.24 15.34
CA SER A 61 -4.41 1.06 16.02
C SER A 61 -3.13 1.09 15.20
N TYR A 62 -2.40 2.20 15.24
CA TYR A 62 -1.12 2.32 14.56
C TYR A 62 -0.09 3.01 15.46
N GLN A 63 1.16 2.62 15.32
CA GLN A 63 2.32 3.13 16.04
C GLN A 63 3.34 3.62 15.04
N THR A 64 3.73 4.88 15.15
CA THR A 64 4.85 5.45 14.39
C THR A 64 6.16 5.25 15.15
N TYR A 65 7.28 5.30 14.42
CA TYR A 65 8.62 5.17 15.00
C TYR A 65 9.54 6.23 14.40
N ASP A 66 10.35 6.87 15.25
CA ASP A 66 11.35 7.83 14.82
C ASP A 66 12.60 7.15 14.20
N GLN A 67 13.56 7.97 13.77
CA GLN A 67 14.81 7.50 13.16
C GLN A 67 15.68 6.64 14.10
N ASP A 68 15.51 6.78 15.41
CA ASP A 68 16.20 5.99 16.44
C ASP A 68 15.41 4.70 16.77
N GLY A 69 14.24 4.51 16.18
CA GLY A 69 13.34 3.38 16.44
C GLY A 69 12.51 3.52 17.72
N ARG A 70 12.43 4.74 18.28
CA ARG A 70 11.57 5.00 19.43
C ARG A 70 10.13 5.13 18.97
N ALA A 71 9.23 4.53 19.73
CA ALA A 71 7.80 4.64 19.49
C ALA A 71 7.31 6.08 19.75
N GLY A 72 6.58 6.63 18.79
CA GLY A 72 5.82 7.88 18.93
C GLY A 72 4.49 7.66 19.67
N GLU A 73 3.55 8.56 19.49
CA GLU A 73 2.21 8.40 20.04
C GLU A 73 1.42 7.31 19.31
N LEU A 74 0.63 6.55 20.08
CA LEU A 74 -0.28 5.56 19.50
C LEU A 74 -1.44 6.29 18.83
N GLY A 75 -1.68 5.97 17.57
CA GLY A 75 -2.83 6.46 16.80
C GLY A 75 -3.92 5.41 16.64
N THR A 76 -5.10 5.85 16.26
CA THR A 76 -6.21 4.99 15.84
C THR A 76 -6.73 5.40 14.49
N TYR A 77 -7.22 4.42 13.74
CA TYR A 77 -7.90 4.61 12.47
C TYR A 77 -9.20 3.82 12.47
N GLU A 78 -10.27 4.48 12.03
CA GLU A 78 -11.55 3.82 11.84
C GLU A 78 -12.08 4.10 10.43
N TYR A 79 -12.67 3.07 9.82
CA TYR A 79 -13.20 3.14 8.46
C TYR A 79 -14.58 2.51 8.39
N TRP A 80 -15.57 3.31 7.97
CA TRP A 80 -16.95 2.89 7.75
C TRP A 80 -17.22 2.92 6.25
N TRP A 81 -17.58 1.80 5.70
CA TRP A 81 -17.86 1.67 4.28
C TRP A 81 -19.28 1.16 4.06
N ALA A 82 -20.13 1.96 3.38
CA ALA A 82 -21.46 1.58 2.99
C ALA A 82 -21.55 1.26 1.49
N SER A 83 -20.79 2.00 0.65
CA SER A 83 -20.71 1.81 -0.81
C SER A 83 -19.47 2.50 -1.37
N PRO A 84 -19.10 2.32 -2.64
CA PRO A 84 -17.99 3.03 -3.27
C PRO A 84 -18.07 4.57 -3.21
N SER A 85 -19.28 5.12 -3.09
CA SER A 85 -19.53 6.57 -2.99
C SER A 85 -19.91 7.04 -1.59
N VAL A 86 -20.12 6.15 -0.63
CA VAL A 86 -20.53 6.49 0.74
C VAL A 86 -19.64 5.75 1.73
N PHE A 87 -18.69 6.46 2.30
CA PHE A 87 -17.80 5.95 3.31
C PHE A 87 -17.23 7.08 4.18
N ARG A 88 -16.68 6.71 5.33
CA ARG A 88 -15.98 7.61 6.25
C ARG A 88 -14.67 7.00 6.67
N SER A 89 -13.64 7.84 6.83
CA SER A 89 -12.39 7.52 7.51
C SER A 89 -12.10 8.52 8.61
N THR A 90 -11.50 8.06 9.70
CA THR A 90 -11.11 8.92 10.82
C THR A 90 -9.77 8.45 11.38
N TRP A 91 -8.82 9.37 11.46
CA TRP A 91 -7.52 9.20 12.12
C TRP A 91 -7.51 9.99 13.41
N THR A 92 -6.94 9.42 14.47
CA THR A 92 -6.70 10.12 15.74
C THR A 92 -5.30 9.78 16.24
N ARG A 93 -4.51 10.82 16.58
CA ARG A 93 -3.21 10.70 17.25
C ARG A 93 -3.03 11.90 18.18
N GLY A 94 -2.81 11.65 19.47
CA GLY A 94 -2.75 12.70 20.48
C GLY A 94 -4.02 13.55 20.48
N SER A 95 -3.88 14.85 20.30
CA SER A 95 -5.00 15.80 20.16
C SER A 95 -5.50 15.95 18.71
N ARG A 96 -4.80 15.41 17.75
CA ARG A 96 -5.18 15.48 16.33
C ARG A 96 -6.24 14.45 16.02
N THR A 97 -7.34 14.90 15.40
CA THR A 97 -8.35 14.05 14.74
C THR A 97 -8.61 14.61 13.36
N GLU A 98 -8.54 13.76 12.37
CA GLU A 98 -8.90 14.06 10.99
C GLU A 98 -10.01 13.09 10.57
N SER A 99 -11.14 13.62 10.15
CA SER A 99 -12.27 12.85 9.65
C SER A 99 -12.62 13.29 8.24
N GLU A 100 -12.88 12.30 7.41
CA GLU A 100 -13.29 12.51 6.03
C GLU A 100 -14.52 11.66 5.72
N TRP A 101 -15.54 12.29 5.17
CA TRP A 101 -16.76 11.66 4.68
C TRP A 101 -16.84 11.80 3.17
N HIS A 102 -17.11 10.70 2.50
CA HIS A 102 -17.55 10.68 1.12
C HIS A 102 -19.05 10.38 1.11
N THR A 103 -19.83 11.23 0.47
CA THR A 103 -21.28 11.14 0.37
C THR A 103 -21.72 11.39 -1.07
N ALA A 104 -22.99 11.16 -1.37
CA ALA A 104 -23.54 11.47 -2.70
C ALA A 104 -23.40 12.97 -3.06
N ASP A 105 -23.37 13.86 -2.04
CA ASP A 105 -23.24 15.31 -2.20
C ASP A 105 -21.77 15.78 -2.23
N GLY A 106 -20.81 14.86 -2.19
CA GLY A 106 -19.39 15.14 -2.26
C GLY A 106 -18.63 14.84 -0.97
N ARG A 107 -17.38 15.31 -0.93
CA ARG A 107 -16.45 15.10 0.18
C ARG A 107 -16.63 16.16 1.26
N ARG A 108 -16.62 15.75 2.53
CA ARG A 108 -16.63 16.60 3.72
C ARG A 108 -15.43 16.24 4.60
N VAL A 109 -14.87 17.24 5.27
CA VAL A 109 -13.72 17.06 6.16
C VAL A 109 -13.90 17.83 7.46
N GLU A 110 -13.36 17.25 8.53
CA GLU A 110 -13.22 17.88 9.83
C GLU A 110 -11.82 17.57 10.37
N THR A 111 -11.16 18.59 10.91
CA THR A 111 -9.80 18.46 11.43
C THR A 111 -9.68 19.23 12.73
N SER A 112 -9.23 18.57 13.80
CA SER A 112 -8.93 19.23 15.07
C SER A 112 -7.53 19.86 15.08
N SER A 113 -7.19 20.55 16.16
CA SER A 113 -5.83 21.02 16.45
C SER A 113 -4.88 19.84 16.75
N GLY A 114 -3.58 20.09 16.67
CA GLY A 114 -2.52 19.11 16.94
C GLY A 114 -1.57 18.99 15.77
N ASP A 115 -0.49 18.22 15.97
CA ASP A 115 0.53 18.01 14.93
C ASP A 115 -0.06 17.26 13.75
N ALA A 116 0.25 17.72 12.54
CA ALA A 116 -0.22 17.08 11.31
C ALA A 116 0.21 15.61 11.26
N LEU A 117 -0.64 14.77 10.67
CA LEU A 117 -0.31 13.39 10.39
C LEU A 117 0.71 13.33 9.25
N HIS A 118 1.68 12.42 9.33
CA HIS A 118 2.57 12.15 8.22
C HIS A 118 1.85 11.47 7.07
N LEU A 119 2.38 11.59 5.86
CA LEU A 119 1.79 10.98 4.68
C LEU A 119 1.64 9.45 4.83
N PHE A 120 2.66 8.75 5.35
CA PHE A 120 2.58 7.31 5.57
C PHE A 120 1.49 6.90 6.59
N GLU A 121 1.11 7.80 7.54
CA GLU A 121 -0.01 7.57 8.45
C GLU A 121 -1.36 7.69 7.73
N THR A 122 -1.47 8.54 6.72
CA THR A 122 -2.71 8.72 5.94
C THR A 122 -2.81 7.77 4.75
N GLU A 123 -1.70 7.19 4.30
CA GLU A 123 -1.66 6.25 3.17
C GLU A 123 -1.85 4.77 3.56
N PHE A 124 -1.50 4.36 4.80
CA PHE A 124 -1.57 2.95 5.18
C PHE A 124 -2.97 2.29 4.99
N PRO A 125 -4.10 3.00 5.07
CA PRO A 125 -5.39 2.37 4.79
C PRO A 125 -5.50 1.85 3.36
N LYS A 126 -4.90 2.56 2.39
CA LYS A 126 -4.80 2.09 1.01
C LYS A 126 -4.00 0.80 0.93
N GLU A 127 -2.90 0.72 1.69
CA GLU A 127 -2.05 -0.46 1.73
C GLU A 127 -2.73 -1.67 2.42
N LEU A 128 -3.68 -1.44 3.32
CA LEU A 128 -4.50 -2.51 3.87
C LEU A 128 -5.60 -3.00 2.90
N LEU A 129 -6.24 -2.07 2.19
CA LEU A 129 -7.46 -2.34 1.41
C LEU A 129 -7.18 -2.64 -0.07
N ALA A 130 -6.16 -2.05 -0.65
CA ALA A 130 -5.80 -2.17 -2.06
C ALA A 130 -4.26 -2.21 -2.25
N PRO A 131 -3.55 -3.19 -1.64
CA PRO A 131 -2.09 -3.24 -1.64
C PRO A 131 -1.47 -3.60 -3.00
N LEU A 132 -2.27 -4.08 -3.94
CA LEU A 132 -1.79 -4.50 -5.24
C LEU A 132 -1.62 -3.31 -6.20
N PRO A 133 -0.75 -3.42 -7.21
CA PRO A 133 -0.58 -2.36 -8.20
C PRO A 133 -1.90 -2.08 -8.93
N ASP A 134 -2.22 -0.80 -9.11
CA ASP A 134 -3.38 -0.43 -9.92
C ASP A 134 -3.06 -0.64 -11.41
N ALA A 135 -3.87 -1.46 -12.07
CA ALA A 135 -3.74 -1.71 -13.50
C ALA A 135 -4.02 -0.46 -14.37
N LYS A 136 -4.56 0.61 -13.78
CA LYS A 136 -4.83 1.88 -14.48
C LYS A 136 -3.65 2.85 -14.47
N ASP A 137 -2.75 2.72 -13.49
CA ASP A 137 -1.59 3.61 -13.36
C ASP A 137 -0.44 3.22 -14.31
N ASP A 138 -0.49 2.03 -14.88
CA ASP A 138 0.52 1.51 -15.79
C ASP A 138 -0.03 1.45 -17.22
N ASP A 139 0.65 2.12 -18.16
CA ASP A 139 0.45 1.84 -19.59
C ASP A 139 0.75 0.35 -19.84
N PRO A 140 -0.27 -0.47 -20.21
CA PRO A 140 -0.08 -1.91 -20.40
C PRO A 140 0.99 -2.26 -21.44
N LYS A 141 1.35 -1.28 -22.31
CA LYS A 141 2.42 -1.40 -23.32
C LYS A 141 3.79 -1.06 -22.78
N ALA A 142 3.85 -0.42 -21.59
CA ALA A 142 5.07 0.11 -21.02
C ALA A 142 5.56 -0.62 -19.77
N THR A 143 4.76 -1.56 -19.22
CA THR A 143 5.07 -2.29 -18.00
C THR A 143 5.31 -3.76 -18.29
N TRP A 144 6.45 -4.27 -17.84
CA TRP A 144 6.74 -5.71 -17.87
C TRP A 144 6.62 -6.28 -16.47
N LEU A 145 5.98 -7.44 -16.39
CA LEU A 145 5.90 -8.23 -15.17
C LEU A 145 6.91 -9.37 -15.25
N LYS A 146 7.71 -9.54 -14.22
CA LYS A 146 8.67 -10.65 -14.10
C LYS A 146 8.33 -11.50 -12.88
N ARG A 147 8.39 -12.81 -13.06
CA ARG A 147 8.23 -13.79 -12.00
C ARG A 147 9.54 -13.94 -11.23
N ASP A 148 9.48 -13.84 -9.90
CA ASP A 148 10.61 -14.07 -9.01
C ASP A 148 10.20 -14.91 -7.79
N THR A 149 11.13 -15.22 -6.92
CA THR A 149 10.89 -15.92 -5.66
C THR A 149 11.82 -15.43 -4.56
N ILE A 150 11.33 -15.34 -3.34
CA ILE A 150 12.14 -15.11 -2.15
C ILE A 150 12.10 -16.33 -1.22
N ALA A 151 13.12 -16.50 -0.41
CA ALA A 151 13.15 -17.51 0.65
C ALA A 151 12.18 -17.12 1.78
N LEU A 152 11.32 -18.07 2.17
CA LEU A 152 10.40 -17.92 3.29
C LEU A 152 10.57 -19.15 4.21
N GLY A 153 11.54 -19.10 5.12
CA GLY A 153 11.95 -20.26 5.89
C GLY A 153 12.42 -21.38 4.97
N LYS A 154 11.75 -22.56 5.01
CA LYS A 154 12.04 -23.71 4.14
C LYS A 154 11.31 -23.65 2.78
N ALA A 155 10.33 -22.77 2.63
CA ALA A 155 9.57 -22.58 1.40
C ALA A 155 10.11 -21.43 0.55
N LYS A 156 9.63 -21.32 -0.69
CA LYS A 156 9.87 -20.17 -1.57
C LYS A 156 8.55 -19.46 -1.81
N ALA A 157 8.47 -18.20 -1.43
CA ALA A 157 7.34 -17.34 -1.72
C ALA A 157 7.39 -16.88 -3.18
N PRO A 158 6.28 -17.00 -3.93
CA PRO A 158 6.19 -16.48 -5.28
C PRO A 158 6.09 -14.96 -5.29
N CYS A 159 6.87 -14.30 -6.15
CA CYS A 159 6.89 -12.85 -6.28
C CYS A 159 6.62 -12.41 -7.73
N VAL A 160 6.13 -11.19 -7.86
CA VAL A 160 6.01 -10.46 -9.13
C VAL A 160 6.79 -9.15 -9.01
N GLU A 161 7.77 -8.97 -9.87
CA GLU A 161 8.48 -7.70 -10.07
C GLU A 161 7.77 -6.88 -11.14
N ILE A 162 7.57 -5.57 -10.89
CA ILE A 162 6.97 -4.64 -11.84
C ILE A 162 8.07 -3.79 -12.46
N ILE A 163 8.38 -4.08 -13.71
CA ILE A 163 9.44 -3.39 -14.45
C ILE A 163 8.79 -2.38 -15.39
N GLY A 164 8.74 -1.12 -14.99
CA GLY A 164 8.20 -0.04 -15.82
C GLY A 164 9.10 0.28 -17.02
N LYS A 165 8.53 0.80 -18.10
CA LYS A 165 9.24 1.24 -19.31
C LYS A 165 10.35 2.24 -18.98
N ARG A 166 10.15 3.14 -18.02
CA ARG A 166 11.15 4.08 -17.54
C ARG A 166 12.38 3.40 -16.94
N PHE A 167 12.24 2.26 -16.29
CA PHE A 167 13.36 1.45 -15.80
C PHE A 167 14.25 0.95 -16.94
N VAL A 168 13.66 0.67 -18.11
CA VAL A 168 14.37 0.13 -19.28
C VAL A 168 14.93 1.23 -20.15
N GLU A 169 14.16 2.30 -20.39
CA GLU A 169 14.62 3.44 -21.18
C GLU A 169 15.77 4.20 -20.51
N GLN A 170 15.79 4.24 -19.18
CA GLN A 170 16.88 4.84 -18.43
C GLN A 170 18.19 4.03 -18.46
N ARG A 171 18.13 2.71 -18.73
CA ARG A 171 19.35 1.89 -18.97
C ARG A 171 20.11 2.26 -20.24
N GLY A 172 19.48 2.91 -21.21
CA GLY A 172 20.08 3.32 -22.47
C GLY A 172 20.28 4.82 -22.65
N ALA A 173 19.85 5.66 -21.69
CA ALA A 173 19.97 7.10 -21.80
C ALA A 173 21.37 7.60 -21.44
N PRO A 174 21.93 8.60 -22.18
CA PRO A 174 23.27 9.14 -21.92
C PRO A 174 23.34 10.09 -20.71
N PHE A 175 22.43 9.96 -19.73
CA PHE A 175 22.39 10.77 -18.54
C PHE A 175 23.05 10.06 -17.34
N PRO A 176 23.64 10.80 -16.37
CA PRO A 176 24.34 10.21 -15.22
C PRO A 176 23.45 9.36 -14.28
N TYR A 177 22.14 9.25 -14.57
CA TYR A 177 21.17 8.40 -13.86
C TYR A 177 21.32 6.89 -14.14
N THR A 178 21.96 6.50 -15.25
CA THR A 178 22.05 5.08 -15.63
C THR A 178 22.78 4.23 -14.61
N GLU A 179 23.78 4.78 -13.91
CA GLU A 179 24.57 4.04 -12.94
C GLU A 179 23.88 3.86 -11.58
N ALA A 180 22.99 4.80 -11.19
CA ALA A 180 22.21 4.68 -9.96
C ALA A 180 21.06 3.66 -10.11
N LEU A 181 20.51 3.50 -11.30
CA LEU A 181 19.34 2.66 -11.58
C LEU A 181 19.67 1.18 -11.81
N ASP A 182 20.90 0.85 -12.22
CA ASP A 182 21.32 -0.55 -12.40
C ASP A 182 21.24 -1.37 -11.08
N ASN A 183 21.23 -0.70 -9.93
CA ASN A 183 21.10 -1.31 -8.61
C ASN A 183 19.74 -1.09 -7.94
N VAL A 184 18.81 -0.36 -8.54
CA VAL A 184 17.45 -0.19 -7.99
C VAL A 184 16.62 -1.42 -8.32
N LYS A 185 16.18 -2.12 -7.27
CA LYS A 185 15.22 -3.22 -7.44
C LYS A 185 13.86 -2.64 -7.81
N PRO A 186 13.17 -3.24 -8.79
CA PRO A 186 11.81 -2.85 -9.13
C PRO A 186 10.85 -3.15 -7.97
N PRO A 187 9.70 -2.46 -7.89
CA PRO A 187 8.64 -2.83 -6.98
C PRO A 187 8.33 -4.31 -7.09
N THR A 188 8.33 -4.99 -5.94
CA THR A 188 8.20 -6.45 -5.88
C THR A 188 7.10 -6.83 -4.91
N TYR A 189 6.17 -7.65 -5.35
CA TYR A 189 5.03 -8.16 -4.60
C TYR A 189 5.18 -9.65 -4.38
N CYS A 190 5.28 -10.09 -3.13
CA CYS A 190 5.49 -11.49 -2.78
C CYS A 190 4.29 -12.05 -2.04
N PHE A 191 3.86 -13.24 -2.42
CA PHE A 191 2.62 -13.87 -1.96
C PHE A 191 2.89 -15.13 -1.15
N ASP A 192 1.95 -15.50 -0.31
CA ASP A 192 2.00 -16.79 0.38
C ASP A 192 2.03 -17.93 -0.65
N PRO A 193 2.83 -18.99 -0.44
CA PRO A 193 2.94 -20.09 -1.40
C PRO A 193 1.64 -20.87 -1.63
N GLN A 194 0.73 -20.90 -0.66
CA GLN A 194 -0.47 -21.73 -0.65
C GLN A 194 -1.76 -20.91 -0.75
N GLN A 195 -1.77 -19.70 -0.19
CA GLN A 195 -2.94 -18.83 -0.12
C GLN A 195 -2.75 -17.58 -1.01
N PRO A 196 -3.81 -17.08 -1.66
CA PRO A 196 -3.71 -15.93 -2.56
C PRO A 196 -3.62 -14.60 -1.77
N ILE A 197 -2.68 -14.50 -0.82
CA ILE A 197 -2.47 -13.33 0.03
C ILE A 197 -1.07 -12.75 -0.16
N LEU A 198 -0.97 -11.42 -0.12
CA LEU A 198 0.28 -10.68 -0.16
C LEU A 198 0.94 -10.72 1.22
N ILE A 199 2.20 -11.10 1.29
CA ILE A 199 2.95 -11.18 2.54
C ILE A 199 4.05 -10.13 2.66
N LEU A 200 4.56 -9.65 1.51
CA LEU A 200 5.63 -8.66 1.45
C LEU A 200 5.50 -7.83 0.18
N LYS A 201 5.70 -6.52 0.31
CA LYS A 201 5.86 -5.58 -0.79
C LYS A 201 7.17 -4.83 -0.58
N SER A 202 7.96 -4.70 -1.61
CA SER A 202 9.14 -3.83 -1.64
C SER A 202 8.92 -2.79 -2.72
N LEU A 203 8.84 -1.51 -2.34
CA LEU A 203 8.53 -0.41 -3.27
C LEU A 203 9.77 0.09 -3.98
N THR A 204 10.81 0.33 -3.21
CA THR A 204 12.12 0.77 -3.67
C THR A 204 13.16 0.12 -2.78
N ASP A 205 14.44 0.26 -3.13
CA ASP A 205 15.49 -0.24 -2.27
C ASP A 205 15.41 0.35 -0.86
N GLY A 206 15.18 -0.52 0.09
CA GLY A 206 15.13 -0.20 1.51
C GLY A 206 13.73 0.12 2.05
N VAL A 207 12.70 0.34 1.21
CA VAL A 207 11.31 0.50 1.66
C VAL A 207 10.56 -0.81 1.51
N THR A 208 10.00 -1.32 2.60
CA THR A 208 9.29 -2.60 2.62
C THR A 208 8.02 -2.51 3.46
N GLU A 209 7.00 -3.21 3.03
CA GLU A 209 5.75 -3.43 3.75
C GLU A 209 5.54 -4.93 3.95
N SER A 210 5.29 -5.35 5.17
CA SER A 210 4.99 -6.75 5.49
C SER A 210 3.59 -6.90 6.06
N TYR A 211 2.88 -7.94 5.62
CA TYR A 211 1.47 -8.19 5.90
C TYR A 211 1.31 -9.51 6.64
N GLY A 212 0.39 -9.56 7.61
CA GLY A 212 0.17 -10.79 8.37
C GLY A 212 -1.16 -10.83 9.12
N ASN A 213 -1.39 -11.98 9.80
CA ASN A 213 -2.56 -12.18 10.66
C ASN A 213 -3.89 -11.89 9.96
N PHE A 214 -4.09 -12.45 8.76
CA PHE A 214 -5.25 -12.16 7.92
C PHE A 214 -6.57 -12.57 8.57
N VAL A 215 -7.62 -11.79 8.28
CA VAL A 215 -9.01 -12.08 8.67
C VAL A 215 -9.91 -12.02 7.45
N GLY A 216 -10.73 -13.07 7.30
CA GLY A 216 -11.69 -13.14 6.20
C GLY A 216 -12.93 -12.28 6.48
N ILE A 217 -13.32 -11.48 5.48
CA ILE A 217 -14.60 -10.76 5.44
C ILE A 217 -15.20 -10.84 4.04
N GLN A 218 -16.42 -11.38 3.91
CA GLN A 218 -17.18 -11.46 2.65
C GLN A 218 -16.33 -12.00 1.47
N LYS A 219 -15.54 -13.07 1.71
CA LYS A 219 -14.61 -13.72 0.76
C LYS A 219 -13.40 -12.85 0.36
N ARG A 220 -13.01 -11.88 1.18
CA ARG A 220 -11.77 -11.10 1.08
C ARG A 220 -10.93 -11.36 2.33
N ASP A 221 -9.65 -11.14 2.22
CA ASP A 221 -8.70 -11.33 3.31
C ASP A 221 -8.01 -10.00 3.65
N LEU A 222 -8.42 -9.40 4.77
CA LEU A 222 -7.80 -8.18 5.29
C LEU A 222 -6.61 -8.55 6.17
N PRO A 223 -5.42 -7.97 5.94
CA PRO A 223 -4.30 -8.14 6.87
C PRO A 223 -4.61 -7.43 8.19
N ARG A 224 -4.49 -8.15 9.29
CA ARG A 224 -4.59 -7.56 10.64
C ARG A 224 -3.30 -6.88 11.09
N SER A 225 -2.19 -7.17 10.42
CA SER A 225 -0.89 -6.59 10.72
C SER A 225 -0.26 -6.06 9.44
N LEU A 226 0.12 -4.78 9.46
CA LEU A 226 0.95 -4.14 8.45
C LEU A 226 2.14 -3.52 9.17
N VAL A 227 3.34 -3.78 8.69
CA VAL A 227 4.56 -3.12 9.17
C VAL A 227 5.28 -2.53 7.98
N GLU A 228 5.49 -1.22 8.02
CA GLU A 228 6.32 -0.49 7.07
C GLU A 228 7.70 -0.22 7.67
N ALA A 229 8.73 -0.46 6.87
CA ALA A 229 10.11 -0.24 7.28
C ALA A 229 10.92 0.40 6.16
N VAL A 230 11.87 1.27 6.55
CA VAL A 230 12.85 1.90 5.67
C VAL A 230 14.25 1.53 6.14
N ASN A 231 15.09 1.01 5.25
CA ASN A 231 16.42 0.49 5.58
C ASN A 231 16.39 -0.58 6.70
N GLY A 232 15.31 -1.40 6.74
CA GLY A 232 15.09 -2.39 7.78
C GLY A 232 14.67 -1.83 9.15
N ARG A 233 14.51 -0.51 9.29
CA ARG A 233 14.01 0.16 10.50
C ARG A 233 12.51 0.41 10.34
N ARG A 234 11.75 -0.03 11.31
CA ARG A 234 10.30 0.20 11.33
C ARG A 234 10.00 1.69 11.44
N ILE A 235 9.10 2.20 10.60
CA ILE A 235 8.55 3.55 10.67
C ILE A 235 7.08 3.54 11.09
N LEU A 236 6.35 2.46 10.74
CA LEU A 236 4.93 2.29 11.06
C LEU A 236 4.62 0.82 11.38
N ALA A 237 3.75 0.61 12.37
CA ALA A 237 3.12 -0.68 12.62
C ALA A 237 1.63 -0.48 12.83
N VAL A 238 0.81 -1.20 12.08
CA VAL A 238 -0.66 -1.14 12.15
C VAL A 238 -1.20 -2.48 12.62
N THR A 239 -2.22 -2.42 13.48
CA THR A 239 -2.97 -3.61 13.93
C THR A 239 -4.45 -3.36 13.77
N VAL A 240 -5.13 -4.16 12.97
CA VAL A 240 -6.61 -4.16 12.87
C VAL A 240 -7.19 -4.88 14.09
N ASN A 241 -7.79 -4.10 14.97
CA ASN A 241 -8.34 -4.57 16.26
C ASN A 241 -9.70 -5.23 16.10
N ALA A 242 -10.56 -4.65 15.23
CA ALA A 242 -11.93 -5.11 14.99
C ALA A 242 -12.31 -4.93 13.52
N ILE A 243 -13.14 -5.85 13.04
CA ILE A 243 -13.78 -5.76 11.72
C ILE A 243 -15.14 -6.46 11.79
N GLY A 244 -16.16 -5.91 11.15
CA GLY A 244 -17.51 -6.47 11.18
C GLY A 244 -18.46 -5.82 10.17
N GLY A 245 -19.71 -6.26 10.20
CA GLY A 245 -20.78 -5.63 9.42
C GLY A 245 -21.14 -4.25 9.96
N LEU A 246 -21.67 -3.40 9.10
CA LEU A 246 -22.11 -2.04 9.40
C LEU A 246 -23.58 -1.89 9.04
N ASP A 247 -24.35 -1.17 9.86
CA ASP A 247 -25.66 -0.70 9.47
C ASP A 247 -25.51 0.41 8.40
N PRO A 248 -26.12 0.30 7.20
CA PRO A 248 -26.02 1.33 6.19
C PRO A 248 -26.60 2.69 6.63
N ALA A 249 -27.42 2.72 7.69
CA ALA A 249 -27.96 3.93 8.32
C ALA A 249 -27.14 4.38 9.55
N ASP A 250 -25.94 3.85 9.74
CA ASP A 250 -25.08 4.23 10.88
C ASP A 250 -24.82 5.75 10.88
N PRO A 251 -25.10 6.45 12.00
CA PRO A 251 -24.90 7.91 12.10
C PRO A 251 -23.48 8.36 11.80
N ALA A 252 -22.47 7.48 11.97
CA ALA A 252 -21.08 7.78 11.64
C ALA A 252 -20.87 8.13 10.15
N LEU A 253 -21.73 7.66 9.25
CA LEU A 253 -21.68 7.95 7.82
C LEU A 253 -22.22 9.34 7.45
N THR A 254 -22.88 10.03 8.40
CA THR A 254 -23.43 11.37 8.19
C THR A 254 -22.43 12.41 8.69
N PRO A 255 -21.92 13.32 7.84
CA PRO A 255 -21.04 14.39 8.28
C PRO A 255 -21.80 15.37 9.21
N PRO A 256 -21.14 15.91 10.25
CA PRO A 256 -21.72 16.96 11.06
C PRO A 256 -21.99 18.22 10.22
N ALA A 257 -22.93 19.06 10.69
CA ALA A 257 -23.39 20.22 9.92
C ALA A 257 -22.30 21.27 9.67
N ASP A 258 -21.30 21.31 10.52
CA ASP A 258 -20.14 22.23 10.47
C ASP A 258 -18.93 21.63 9.73
N ALA A 259 -19.01 20.36 9.30
CA ALA A 259 -17.98 19.75 8.45
C ALA A 259 -17.81 20.53 7.15
N LYS A 260 -16.59 20.97 6.88
CA LYS A 260 -16.26 21.79 5.71
C LYS A 260 -16.36 20.98 4.42
N ALA A 261 -16.75 21.65 3.33
CA ALA A 261 -16.57 21.06 2.02
C ALA A 261 -15.08 20.77 1.80
N GLY A 262 -14.76 19.52 1.54
CA GLY A 262 -13.37 19.11 1.31
C GLY A 262 -12.90 19.54 -0.08
N ALA A 263 -12.54 20.82 -0.22
CA ALA A 263 -11.58 21.17 -1.23
C ALA A 263 -10.21 20.75 -0.68
N ALA A 264 -9.51 19.86 -1.35
CA ALA A 264 -8.14 19.55 -0.98
C ALA A 264 -7.30 20.82 -1.22
N SER A 265 -6.92 21.51 -0.15
CA SER A 265 -5.91 22.57 -0.25
C SER A 265 -4.55 21.97 -0.58
N THR A 266 -4.33 20.72 -0.19
CA THR A 266 -3.14 19.91 -0.46
C THR A 266 -3.58 18.52 -0.89
N VAL A 267 -3.00 17.99 -1.96
CA VAL A 267 -3.29 16.67 -2.51
C VAL A 267 -2.12 15.73 -2.21
N ASP A 268 -2.42 14.58 -1.64
CA ASP A 268 -1.43 13.52 -1.46
C ASP A 268 -1.19 12.84 -2.81
N VAL A 269 0.06 12.88 -3.29
CA VAL A 269 0.47 12.32 -4.58
C VAL A 269 1.62 11.36 -4.40
N THR A 270 1.55 10.21 -5.04
CA THR A 270 2.60 9.20 -4.93
C THR A 270 3.93 9.69 -5.48
N GLU A 271 5.04 9.26 -4.85
CA GLU A 271 6.40 9.50 -5.32
C GLU A 271 6.59 9.17 -6.81
N HIS A 272 6.03 8.05 -7.24
CA HIS A 272 6.14 7.59 -8.62
C HIS A 272 5.63 8.62 -9.62
N TRP A 273 4.48 9.24 -9.35
CA TRP A 273 3.91 10.27 -10.22
C TRP A 273 4.77 11.54 -10.19
N MET A 274 5.19 11.99 -8.99
CA MET A 274 5.98 13.22 -8.82
C MET A 274 7.36 13.12 -9.45
N ASN A 275 8.03 11.97 -9.36
CA ASN A 275 9.33 11.75 -10.01
C ASN A 275 9.28 11.99 -11.53
N GLY A 276 8.12 11.74 -12.16
CA GLY A 276 7.89 12.02 -13.56
C GLY A 276 7.66 13.49 -13.91
N GLN A 277 7.43 14.35 -12.92
CA GLN A 277 7.10 15.76 -13.09
C GLN A 277 8.25 16.71 -12.74
N ARG A 278 9.38 16.20 -12.23
CA ARG A 278 10.55 17.02 -11.92
C ARG A 278 11.13 17.62 -13.21
N ILE A 279 11.27 18.94 -13.24
CA ILE A 279 11.78 19.72 -14.39
C ILE A 279 13.16 20.28 -14.17
N GLU A 280 13.56 20.53 -12.90
CA GLU A 280 14.86 21.11 -12.54
C GLU A 280 15.38 20.55 -11.22
N GLY A 281 16.69 20.68 -11.00
CA GLY A 281 17.40 20.34 -9.76
C GLY A 281 18.42 19.21 -9.94
N ASP A 282 19.57 19.41 -9.27
CA ASP A 282 20.68 18.46 -9.31
C ASP A 282 20.38 17.18 -8.51
N ASN A 283 21.07 16.11 -8.87
CA ASN A 283 21.04 14.91 -8.08
C ASN A 283 21.80 15.08 -6.77
N PRO A 284 21.33 14.42 -5.70
CA PRO A 284 22.08 14.36 -4.45
C PRO A 284 23.48 13.79 -4.66
N ILE A 285 24.50 14.50 -4.17
CA ILE A 285 25.89 14.06 -4.23
C ILE A 285 26.14 13.07 -3.09
N TYR A 286 26.71 11.92 -3.40
CA TYR A 286 27.14 10.97 -2.38
C TYR A 286 28.38 11.53 -1.68
N PRO A 287 28.35 11.89 -0.37
CA PRO A 287 29.50 12.43 0.34
C PRO A 287 30.67 11.42 0.41
N ASP A 288 31.89 11.89 0.26
CA ASP A 288 33.06 11.00 0.26
C ASP A 288 33.27 10.33 1.62
N GLU A 289 33.04 11.04 2.74
CA GLU A 289 33.11 10.46 4.09
C GLU A 289 32.04 9.35 4.28
N ALA A 290 30.88 9.47 3.64
CA ALA A 290 29.86 8.43 3.67
C ALA A 290 30.27 7.20 2.83
N LYS A 291 30.97 7.40 1.70
CA LYS A 291 31.54 6.30 0.90
C LYS A 291 32.64 5.57 1.66
N GLU A 292 33.59 6.32 2.29
CA GLU A 292 34.68 5.76 3.08
C GLU A 292 34.15 4.92 4.27
N SER A 293 33.12 5.40 4.96
CA SER A 293 32.46 4.68 6.05
C SER A 293 31.47 3.60 5.58
N ARG A 294 31.34 3.40 4.27
CA ARG A 294 30.36 2.49 3.64
C ARG A 294 28.91 2.71 4.09
N LEU A 295 28.57 3.96 4.44
CA LEU A 295 27.22 4.33 4.84
C LEU A 295 26.33 4.41 3.60
N SER A 296 25.40 3.48 3.43
CA SER A 296 24.47 3.39 2.30
C SER A 296 23.05 3.20 2.77
N GLY A 297 22.07 3.42 1.88
CA GLY A 297 20.64 3.25 2.17
C GLY A 297 19.80 4.39 1.58
N THR A 298 18.54 4.44 1.97
CA THR A 298 17.56 5.42 1.49
C THR A 298 17.29 6.50 2.53
N VAL A 299 17.36 7.76 2.13
CA VAL A 299 16.81 8.88 2.90
C VAL A 299 15.38 9.11 2.42
N MET A 300 14.40 8.89 3.30
CA MET A 300 12.98 9.10 3.05
C MET A 300 12.58 10.48 3.57
N ILE A 301 12.04 11.31 2.70
CA ILE A 301 11.68 12.70 2.98
C ILE A 301 10.22 12.90 2.60
N GLU A 302 9.41 13.41 3.52
CA GLU A 302 8.11 13.98 3.19
C GLU A 302 8.31 15.41 2.70
N ALA A 303 7.72 15.75 1.55
CA ALA A 303 7.87 17.04 0.91
C ALA A 303 6.51 17.69 0.63
N GLN A 304 6.42 18.98 0.90
CA GLN A 304 5.31 19.81 0.44
C GLN A 304 5.76 20.63 -0.77
N ILE A 305 5.05 20.47 -1.89
CA ILE A 305 5.31 21.15 -3.16
C ILE A 305 4.17 22.11 -3.42
N GLY A 306 4.50 23.38 -3.59
CA GLY A 306 3.51 24.43 -3.80
C GLY A 306 2.91 24.42 -5.21
N LYS A 307 1.87 25.25 -5.39
CA LYS A 307 1.21 25.53 -6.68
C LYS A 307 2.17 26.05 -7.74
N ASP A 308 3.30 26.60 -7.31
CA ASP A 308 4.40 27.06 -8.17
C ASP A 308 5.36 25.95 -8.61
N GLY A 309 5.13 24.71 -8.13
CA GLY A 309 5.99 23.56 -8.40
C GLY A 309 7.26 23.51 -7.56
N ARG A 310 7.44 24.40 -6.57
CA ARG A 310 8.63 24.44 -5.72
C ARG A 310 8.41 23.74 -4.39
N ILE A 311 9.51 23.25 -3.83
CA ILE A 311 9.51 22.68 -2.48
C ILE A 311 9.36 23.81 -1.47
N HIS A 312 8.33 23.69 -0.60
CA HIS A 312 8.05 24.65 0.49
C HIS A 312 8.44 24.11 1.84
N ASP A 313 8.32 22.79 2.06
CA ASP A 313 8.69 22.13 3.31
C ASP A 313 9.30 20.75 3.05
N LEU A 314 10.21 20.32 3.92
CA LEU A 314 10.89 19.04 3.89
C LEU A 314 11.01 18.47 5.30
N GLN A 315 10.48 17.27 5.51
CA GLN A 315 10.63 16.55 6.76
C GLN A 315 11.28 15.18 6.53
N VAL A 316 12.37 14.90 7.22
CA VAL A 316 13.06 13.60 7.11
C VAL A 316 12.33 12.56 7.96
N ILE A 317 11.77 11.55 7.30
CA ILE A 317 11.06 10.45 7.94
C ILE A 317 12.03 9.37 8.39
N SER A 318 13.00 9.03 7.53
CA SER A 318 14.01 8.02 7.83
C SER A 318 15.31 8.30 7.09
N SER A 319 16.44 7.99 7.71
CA SER A 319 17.76 8.15 7.10
C SER A 319 18.75 7.10 7.62
N PRO A 320 19.71 6.66 6.79
CA PRO A 320 20.84 5.85 7.23
C PRO A 320 21.84 6.61 8.11
N GLY A 321 21.89 7.94 7.98
CA GLY A 321 22.79 8.77 8.78
C GLY A 321 22.87 10.22 8.33
N PRO A 322 23.46 11.11 9.18
CA PRO A 322 23.41 12.55 9.02
C PRO A 322 24.10 13.06 7.74
N LEU A 323 25.18 12.42 7.30
CA LEU A 323 25.89 12.80 6.07
C LEU A 323 24.99 12.68 4.83
N LEU A 324 24.26 11.55 4.73
CA LEU A 324 23.33 11.31 3.62
C LEU A 324 22.11 12.19 3.72
N THR A 325 21.61 12.44 4.95
CA THR A 325 20.51 13.38 5.21
C THR A 325 20.84 14.78 4.69
N ALA A 326 22.01 15.33 5.08
CA ALA A 326 22.40 16.68 4.68
C ALA A 326 22.54 16.79 3.16
N SER A 327 23.11 15.78 2.49
CA SER A 327 23.22 15.75 1.04
C SER A 327 21.86 15.67 0.35
N ALA A 328 20.96 14.83 0.84
CA ALA A 328 19.61 14.67 0.29
C ALA A 328 18.81 15.98 0.41
N LEU A 329 18.73 16.57 1.61
CA LEU A 329 17.99 17.83 1.85
C LEU A 329 18.53 18.97 1.00
N LYS A 330 19.87 19.09 0.86
CA LYS A 330 20.51 20.12 0.05
C LYS A 330 20.13 20.04 -1.42
N ALA A 331 20.01 18.84 -1.96
CA ALA A 331 19.63 18.63 -3.35
C ALA A 331 18.12 18.78 -3.55
N VAL A 332 17.33 18.03 -2.78
CA VAL A 332 15.87 17.99 -2.88
C VAL A 332 15.25 19.37 -2.69
N GLY A 333 15.74 20.18 -1.74
CA GLY A 333 15.23 21.53 -1.51
C GLY A 333 15.39 22.51 -2.67
N LYS A 334 16.11 22.11 -3.73
CA LYS A 334 16.26 22.88 -4.95
C LYS A 334 15.50 22.31 -6.15
N TRP A 335 14.79 21.19 -5.94
CA TRP A 335 14.04 20.58 -7.02
C TRP A 335 12.80 21.38 -7.38
N GLU A 336 12.54 21.48 -8.67
CA GLU A 336 11.35 22.10 -9.22
C GLU A 336 10.54 21.06 -10.00
N TYR A 337 9.23 21.15 -9.90
CA TYR A 337 8.26 20.24 -10.50
C TYR A 337 7.29 21.01 -11.38
N LYS A 338 6.69 20.35 -12.34
CA LYS A 338 5.49 20.88 -13.00
C LYS A 338 4.39 21.00 -11.96
N PRO A 339 3.69 22.16 -11.87
CA PRO A 339 2.53 22.29 -10.98
C PRO A 339 1.54 21.16 -11.17
N TYR A 340 1.09 20.60 -10.05
CA TYR A 340 0.04 19.58 -10.08
C TYR A 340 -1.32 20.25 -10.31
N LEU A 341 -2.05 19.79 -11.33
CA LEU A 341 -3.35 20.33 -11.68
C LEU A 341 -4.47 19.40 -11.23
N LEU A 342 -5.31 19.86 -10.31
CA LEU A 342 -6.55 19.19 -9.96
C LEU A 342 -7.69 19.89 -10.67
N ASN A 343 -8.38 19.19 -11.58
CA ASN A 343 -9.44 19.77 -12.44
C ASN A 343 -9.00 21.02 -13.23
N GLY A 344 -7.72 21.11 -13.59
CA GLY A 344 -7.16 22.24 -14.34
C GLY A 344 -6.60 23.38 -13.50
N GLU A 345 -6.77 23.35 -12.18
CA GLU A 345 -6.27 24.38 -11.26
C GLU A 345 -5.05 23.87 -10.48
N PRO A 346 -3.96 24.68 -10.34
CA PRO A 346 -2.82 24.31 -9.55
C PRO A 346 -3.17 24.16 -8.08
N VAL A 347 -2.74 23.06 -7.45
CA VAL A 347 -2.93 22.81 -6.02
C VAL A 347 -1.60 22.45 -5.36
N ASP A 348 -1.52 22.65 -4.04
CA ASP A 348 -0.39 22.19 -3.25
C ASP A 348 -0.39 20.65 -3.18
N VAL A 349 0.80 20.07 -3.18
CA VAL A 349 1.00 18.61 -3.16
C VAL A 349 1.83 18.22 -1.96
N ARG A 350 1.45 17.13 -1.30
CA ARG A 350 2.29 16.41 -0.34
C ARG A 350 2.70 15.08 -0.95
N THR A 351 4.00 14.75 -0.86
CA THR A 351 4.54 13.52 -1.44
C THR A 351 5.72 13.02 -0.62
N THR A 352 6.06 11.74 -0.80
CA THR A 352 7.30 11.16 -0.28
C THR A 352 8.36 11.19 -1.38
N ILE A 353 9.60 11.55 -1.02
CA ILE A 353 10.77 11.51 -1.87
C ILE A 353 11.80 10.56 -1.27
N ASN A 354 12.16 9.52 -2.01
CA ASN A 354 13.15 8.54 -1.59
C ASN A 354 14.48 8.78 -2.32
N VAL A 355 15.49 9.28 -1.59
CA VAL A 355 16.85 9.48 -2.09
C VAL A 355 17.71 8.29 -1.74
N LYS A 356 18.06 7.50 -2.73
CA LYS A 356 18.88 6.30 -2.56
C LYS A 356 20.37 6.60 -2.71
N TYR A 357 21.17 6.13 -1.76
CA TYR A 357 22.63 6.10 -1.81
C TYR A 357 23.09 4.64 -1.80
N ALA A 358 23.61 4.17 -2.92
CA ALA A 358 24.14 2.82 -3.06
C ALA A 358 25.64 2.87 -3.39
N LEU A 359 26.42 2.06 -2.68
CA LEU A 359 27.82 1.83 -3.03
C LEU A 359 27.88 0.89 -4.23
N ARG A 360 28.80 1.17 -5.15
CA ARG A 360 29.16 0.19 -6.19
C ARG A 360 29.85 -1.00 -5.54
N PRO A 361 29.59 -2.24 -5.98
CA PRO A 361 30.29 -3.41 -5.52
C PRO A 361 31.78 -3.36 -5.87
#